data_e25c05e20ed46be1a4d0dc8e953485b6
#
_entry.id   e25c05e20ed46be1a4d0dc8e953485b6
#
_cell.length_a   1.000
_cell.length_b   1.000
_cell.length_c   1.000
_cell.angle_alpha   90.00
_cell.angle_beta   90.00
_cell.angle_gamma   90.00
#
_symmetry.space_group_name_H-M   'P 1'
#
loop_
_entity.id
_entity.type
_entity.pdbx_description
1 polymer ?
#
loop_
_entity_poly.entity_id
_entity_poly.type
_entity_poly.pdbx_seq_one_letter_code
_entity_poly.pdbx_strand_id
1 'polypeptide(L)'
;MKRAHFATLQPRCVVCHEAPLAITSAIRERDDDILEGILGCTNDKCQREYPIVDGIPILVAAIRGWLNANALQILKRDDLSPEIESLIGDALGANSSFDTLRQHVGIYTYDHYESKESAVLALLDAALSLAGDVPGGAAVDIGCSVGRTTFDIAARFAQLTVGVDLNFAMLRVASHALREGRVSYARRRVGLAYDRSDIEVDLPARELVDFWCCDAGLLPFRDATFAVASMLNVIDCVAAPRDTLAECSRVLRDGGNVLIATPYDWAPTATPVEQWLGGHSQRSALRGASEPALQALLREMKFEIVAERDQLPWRLRLHDRSAVDYSVHVIAARRT
;
A
#
# COMPACT_ATOMS: atom_id res chain seq x y z
N MET A 1 -4.04 10.73 10.86
CA MET A 1 -4.93 11.26 9.78
C MET A 1 -5.08 12.75 9.96
N LYS A 2 -4.62 13.51 8.97
CA LYS A 2 -4.76 14.99 8.99
C LYS A 2 -6.19 15.40 8.65
N ARG A 3 -6.76 16.31 9.44
CA ARG A 3 -8.14 16.81 9.23
C ARG A 3 -8.30 17.48 7.87
N ALA A 4 -7.30 18.26 7.45
CA ALA A 4 -7.31 18.94 6.15
C ALA A 4 -7.36 17.94 4.98
N HIS A 5 -6.61 16.83 5.06
CA HIS A 5 -6.63 15.78 4.03
C HIS A 5 -7.96 15.04 4.00
N PHE A 6 -8.49 14.68 5.17
CA PHE A 6 -9.82 14.07 5.26
C PHE A 6 -10.90 14.97 4.64
N ALA A 7 -10.88 16.27 4.94
CA ALA A 7 -11.83 17.23 4.37
C ALA A 7 -11.68 17.37 2.85
N THR A 8 -10.45 17.32 2.33
CA THR A 8 -10.18 17.39 0.89
C THR A 8 -10.62 16.12 0.16
N LEU A 9 -10.28 14.95 0.68
CA LEU A 9 -10.58 13.65 0.06
C LEU A 9 -12.04 13.23 0.21
N GLN A 10 -12.74 13.72 1.25
CA GLN A 10 -14.16 13.45 1.53
C GLN A 10 -14.51 11.96 1.34
N PRO A 11 -13.91 11.04 2.11
CA PRO A 11 -14.09 9.62 1.91
C PRO A 11 -15.54 9.19 2.11
N ARG A 12 -15.94 8.13 1.39
CA ARG A 12 -17.26 7.48 1.51
C ARG A 12 -17.18 6.23 2.37
N CYS A 13 -18.28 5.84 2.92
CA CYS A 13 -18.44 4.59 3.63
C CYS A 13 -18.23 3.41 2.67
N VAL A 14 -17.28 2.51 2.98
CA VAL A 14 -16.97 1.32 2.17
C VAL A 14 -18.02 0.19 2.31
N VAL A 15 -19.10 0.41 3.07
CA VAL A 15 -20.18 -0.58 3.22
C VAL A 15 -21.43 -0.16 2.44
N CYS A 16 -21.90 1.08 2.59
CA CYS A 16 -23.08 1.53 1.86
C CYS A 16 -22.75 2.25 0.54
N HIS A 17 -21.49 2.70 0.34
CA HIS A 17 -20.99 3.41 -0.84
C HIS A 17 -21.71 4.75 -1.17
N GLU A 18 -22.74 5.10 -0.42
CA GLU A 18 -23.62 6.25 -0.69
C GLU A 18 -23.21 7.48 0.11
N ALA A 19 -22.98 7.32 1.40
CA ALA A 19 -22.80 8.42 2.32
C ALA A 19 -21.33 8.74 2.60
N PRO A 20 -20.99 10.03 2.82
CA PRO A 20 -19.68 10.41 3.28
C PRO A 20 -19.43 9.91 4.71
N LEU A 21 -18.17 9.79 5.06
CA LEU A 21 -17.74 9.61 6.44
C LEU A 21 -17.63 10.97 7.14
N ALA A 22 -17.91 10.99 8.44
CA ALA A 22 -17.67 12.14 9.31
C ALA A 22 -16.75 11.74 10.46
N ILE A 23 -16.00 12.70 11.00
CA ILE A 23 -15.26 12.53 12.25
C ILE A 23 -16.28 12.63 13.38
N THR A 24 -16.64 11.52 13.99
CA THR A 24 -17.61 11.48 15.10
C THR A 24 -16.95 11.67 16.45
N SER A 25 -15.68 11.29 16.56
CA SER A 25 -14.88 11.51 17.76
C SER A 25 -13.42 11.68 17.41
N ALA A 26 -12.76 12.66 18.01
CA ALA A 26 -11.32 12.82 18.03
C ALA A 26 -10.86 12.70 19.48
N ILE A 27 -10.20 11.60 19.83
CA ILE A 27 -9.88 11.22 21.21
C ILE A 27 -8.49 11.71 21.59
N ARG A 28 -7.51 11.52 20.66
CA ARG A 28 -6.15 12.01 20.82
C ARG A 28 -5.70 12.70 19.54
N GLU A 29 -5.23 13.93 19.70
CA GLU A 29 -4.80 14.79 18.60
C GLU A 29 -3.42 15.37 18.86
N ARG A 30 -2.72 15.72 17.78
CA ARG A 30 -1.51 16.53 17.78
C ARG A 30 -1.58 17.48 16.59
N ASP A 31 -1.70 18.77 16.87
CA ASP A 31 -1.91 19.80 15.84
C ASP A 31 -3.16 19.51 14.98
N ASP A 32 -3.03 19.36 13.67
CA ASP A 32 -4.11 18.98 12.73
C ASP A 32 -4.28 17.47 12.58
N ASP A 33 -3.51 16.68 13.33
CA ASP A 33 -3.43 15.23 13.15
C ASP A 33 -4.23 14.48 14.22
N ILE A 34 -5.26 13.73 13.82
CA ILE A 34 -6.01 12.83 14.69
C ILE A 34 -5.21 11.53 14.81
N LEU A 35 -4.70 11.25 16.01
CA LEU A 35 -3.94 10.03 16.32
C LEU A 35 -4.86 8.90 16.75
N GLU A 36 -5.90 9.20 17.52
CA GLU A 36 -6.96 8.26 17.87
C GLU A 36 -8.34 8.92 17.71
N GLY A 37 -9.28 8.18 17.15
CA GLY A 37 -10.61 8.72 16.92
C GLY A 37 -11.55 7.71 16.27
N ILE A 38 -12.71 8.18 15.89
CA ILE A 38 -13.77 7.40 15.25
C ILE A 38 -14.29 8.17 14.05
N LEU A 39 -14.35 7.50 12.90
CA LEU A 39 -15.10 7.96 11.74
C LEU A 39 -16.44 7.22 11.69
N GLY A 40 -17.52 7.94 11.45
CA GLY A 40 -18.87 7.40 11.33
C GLY A 40 -19.47 7.61 9.94
N CYS A 41 -20.22 6.63 9.48
CA CYS A 41 -21.05 6.78 8.28
C CYS A 41 -22.23 7.72 8.58
N THR A 42 -22.47 8.71 7.73
CA THR A 42 -23.56 9.69 7.90
C THR A 42 -24.92 9.15 7.42
N ASN A 43 -25.00 7.93 6.91
CA ASN A 43 -26.25 7.28 6.55
C ASN A 43 -26.89 6.62 7.78
N ASP A 44 -28.03 7.11 8.22
CA ASP A 44 -28.77 6.64 9.40
C ASP A 44 -29.14 5.14 9.35
N LYS A 45 -29.20 4.56 8.16
CA LYS A 45 -29.48 3.13 7.97
C LYS A 45 -28.22 2.28 8.03
N CYS A 46 -27.06 2.87 7.79
CA CYS A 46 -25.76 2.16 7.77
C CYS A 46 -25.07 2.21 9.14
N GLN A 47 -24.86 3.39 9.69
CA GLN A 47 -24.27 3.67 11.00
C GLN A 47 -22.94 2.95 11.28
N ARG A 48 -22.15 2.69 10.23
CA ARG A 48 -20.82 2.05 10.38
C ARG A 48 -19.83 3.01 11.02
N GLU A 49 -19.03 2.45 11.92
CA GLU A 49 -17.94 3.15 12.59
C GLU A 49 -16.61 2.53 12.22
N TYR A 50 -15.59 3.38 12.09
CA TYR A 50 -14.23 3.01 11.71
C TYR A 50 -13.23 3.66 12.66
N PRO A 51 -12.34 2.88 13.31
CA PRO A 51 -11.36 3.44 14.22
C PRO A 51 -10.22 4.13 13.47
N ILE A 52 -9.68 5.16 14.11
CA ILE A 52 -8.37 5.75 13.78
C ILE A 52 -7.42 5.29 14.87
N VAL A 53 -6.32 4.61 14.51
CA VAL A 53 -5.28 4.12 15.42
C VAL A 53 -3.93 4.57 14.89
N ASP A 54 -3.08 5.15 15.75
CA ASP A 54 -1.77 5.70 15.38
C ASP A 54 -1.82 6.66 14.19
N GLY A 55 -2.93 7.42 14.09
CA GLY A 55 -3.20 8.32 12.99
C GLY A 55 -3.59 7.66 11.67
N ILE A 56 -3.86 6.37 11.67
CA ILE A 56 -4.24 5.57 10.49
C ILE A 56 -5.72 5.21 10.59
N PRO A 57 -6.61 5.73 9.75
CA PRO A 57 -8.00 5.29 9.69
C PRO A 57 -8.08 3.88 9.07
N ILE A 58 -8.87 2.99 9.69
CA ILE A 58 -9.05 1.61 9.24
C ILE A 58 -10.39 1.51 8.50
N LEU A 59 -10.37 1.66 7.19
CA LEU A 59 -11.55 1.75 6.31
C LEU A 59 -11.73 0.45 5.53
N VAL A 60 -12.15 -0.61 6.23
CA VAL A 60 -12.34 -1.96 5.68
C VAL A 60 -13.81 -2.38 5.86
N ALA A 61 -14.44 -2.90 4.81
CA ALA A 61 -15.86 -3.26 4.82
C ALA A 61 -16.18 -4.37 5.84
N ALA A 62 -15.40 -5.45 5.85
CA ALA A 62 -15.54 -6.57 6.79
C ALA A 62 -14.71 -6.34 8.07
N ILE A 63 -14.84 -5.18 8.71
CA ILE A 63 -13.93 -4.72 9.77
C ILE A 63 -13.79 -5.71 10.94
N ARG A 64 -14.86 -6.43 11.33
CA ARG A 64 -14.77 -7.42 12.42
C ARG A 64 -13.86 -8.58 12.06
N GLY A 65 -14.02 -9.12 10.86
CA GLY A 65 -13.18 -10.21 10.36
C GLY A 65 -11.73 -9.76 10.22
N TRP A 66 -11.54 -8.56 9.66
CA TRP A 66 -10.20 -8.00 9.49
C TRP A 66 -9.51 -7.72 10.84
N LEU A 67 -10.17 -7.10 11.80
CA LEU A 67 -9.62 -6.85 13.14
C LEU A 67 -9.28 -8.16 13.85
N ASN A 68 -10.14 -9.18 13.75
CA ASN A 68 -9.87 -10.49 14.36
C ASN A 68 -8.63 -11.16 13.75
N ALA A 69 -8.47 -11.09 12.44
CA ALA A 69 -7.31 -11.67 11.74
C ALA A 69 -6.01 -10.86 11.96
N ASN A 70 -6.11 -9.56 12.20
CA ASN A 70 -4.98 -8.63 12.25
C ASN A 70 -4.75 -8.00 13.64
N ALA A 71 -5.34 -8.57 14.70
CA ALA A 71 -5.24 -8.02 16.07
C ALA A 71 -3.79 -7.83 16.52
N LEU A 72 -2.88 -8.75 16.17
CA LEU A 72 -1.46 -8.64 16.49
C LEU A 72 -0.82 -7.39 15.87
N GLN A 73 -1.19 -7.02 14.66
CA GLN A 73 -0.63 -5.83 13.97
C GLN A 73 -1.01 -4.53 14.68
N ILE A 74 -2.19 -4.51 15.31
CA ILE A 74 -2.72 -3.32 15.99
C ILE A 74 -2.23 -3.25 17.45
N LEU A 75 -2.29 -4.39 18.16
CA LEU A 75 -2.02 -4.44 19.61
C LEU A 75 -0.55 -4.71 19.95
N LYS A 76 0.30 -5.01 18.94
CA LYS A 76 1.73 -5.20 19.16
C LYS A 76 2.33 -3.91 19.75
N ARG A 77 3.11 -4.07 20.84
CA ARG A 77 3.97 -3.02 21.38
C ARG A 77 5.15 -2.74 20.44
N ASP A 78 5.50 -1.49 20.31
CA ASP A 78 6.68 -1.00 19.54
C ASP A 78 7.73 -0.35 20.45
N ASP A 79 7.46 -0.30 21.76
CA ASP A 79 8.30 0.29 22.80
C ASP A 79 9.14 -0.74 23.58
N LEU A 80 9.19 -2.01 23.15
CA LEU A 80 10.03 -3.04 23.77
C LEU A 80 11.51 -2.78 23.45
N SER A 81 12.38 -3.08 24.45
CA SER A 81 13.81 -3.09 24.16
C SER A 81 14.18 -4.16 23.11
N PRO A 82 15.25 -3.95 22.33
CA PRO A 82 15.69 -4.94 21.33
C PRO A 82 15.93 -6.33 21.90
N GLU A 83 16.47 -6.43 23.12
CA GLU A 83 16.75 -7.69 23.81
C GLU A 83 15.48 -8.45 24.13
N ILE A 84 14.44 -7.76 24.64
CA ILE A 84 13.17 -8.37 24.97
C ILE A 84 12.40 -8.76 23.71
N GLU A 85 12.38 -7.91 22.69
CA GLU A 85 11.76 -8.25 21.40
C GLU A 85 12.42 -9.46 20.76
N SER A 86 13.76 -9.56 20.82
CA SER A 86 14.53 -10.70 20.32
C SER A 86 14.20 -12.00 21.08
N LEU A 87 14.17 -11.94 22.41
CA LEU A 87 13.85 -13.08 23.26
C LEU A 87 12.43 -13.61 23.00
N ILE A 88 11.45 -12.71 22.91
CA ILE A 88 10.07 -13.08 22.59
C ILE A 88 10.00 -13.72 21.20
N GLY A 89 10.69 -13.13 20.20
CA GLY A 89 10.69 -13.65 18.84
C GLY A 89 11.34 -15.03 18.71
N ASP A 90 12.42 -15.29 19.46
CA ASP A 90 13.06 -16.60 19.53
C ASP A 90 12.12 -17.63 20.19
N ALA A 91 11.48 -17.26 21.32
CA ALA A 91 10.56 -18.13 22.03
C ALA A 91 9.29 -18.48 21.23
N LEU A 92 8.78 -17.53 20.41
CA LEU A 92 7.64 -17.79 19.51
C LEU A 92 8.01 -18.70 18.34
N GLY A 93 9.26 -18.69 17.91
CA GLY A 93 9.80 -19.57 16.90
C GLY A 93 9.54 -19.12 15.46
N ALA A 94 10.17 -19.85 14.53
CA ALA A 94 10.07 -19.61 13.10
C ALA A 94 8.65 -19.84 12.57
N ASN A 95 8.23 -19.03 11.60
CA ASN A 95 6.91 -19.08 10.96
C ASN A 95 5.73 -18.76 11.91
N SER A 96 5.97 -18.29 13.13
CA SER A 96 4.92 -17.71 13.95
C SER A 96 4.38 -16.45 13.27
N SER A 97 3.15 -16.04 13.59
CA SER A 97 2.58 -14.78 13.07
C SER A 97 3.46 -13.56 13.38
N PHE A 98 4.13 -13.58 14.55
CA PHE A 98 5.07 -12.54 14.93
C PHE A 98 6.33 -12.54 14.06
N ASP A 99 6.93 -13.72 13.81
CA ASP A 99 8.11 -13.85 12.96
C ASP A 99 7.81 -13.47 11.50
N THR A 100 6.70 -13.96 10.95
CA THR A 100 6.23 -13.61 9.60
C THR A 100 6.03 -12.10 9.46
N LEU A 101 5.41 -11.47 10.45
CA LEU A 101 5.18 -10.02 10.45
C LEU A 101 6.51 -9.25 10.46
N ARG A 102 7.46 -9.64 11.34
CA ARG A 102 8.79 -9.01 11.39
C ARG A 102 9.55 -9.16 10.08
N GLN A 103 9.48 -10.33 9.45
CA GLN A 103 10.13 -10.58 8.17
C GLN A 103 9.59 -9.65 7.09
N HIS A 104 8.28 -9.59 6.91
CA HIS A 104 7.66 -8.75 5.89
C HIS A 104 7.99 -7.27 6.11
N VAL A 105 7.75 -6.74 7.31
CA VAL A 105 8.07 -5.35 7.63
C VAL A 105 9.56 -5.07 7.40
N GLY A 106 10.44 -5.98 7.84
CA GLY A 106 11.89 -5.79 7.73
C GLY A 106 12.40 -5.78 6.29
N ILE A 107 11.88 -6.65 5.43
CA ILE A 107 12.28 -6.74 4.02
C ILE A 107 11.96 -5.44 3.28
N TYR A 108 10.71 -4.98 3.37
CA TYR A 108 10.28 -3.77 2.67
C TYR A 108 10.86 -2.50 3.29
N THR A 109 11.00 -2.43 4.63
CA THR A 109 11.63 -1.27 5.26
C THR A 109 13.08 -1.12 4.86
N TYR A 110 13.82 -2.23 4.77
CA TYR A 110 15.19 -2.20 4.28
C TYR A 110 15.29 -1.65 2.86
N ASP A 111 14.49 -2.16 1.91
CA ASP A 111 14.50 -1.67 0.52
C ASP A 111 14.14 -0.20 0.44
N HIS A 112 13.09 0.21 1.14
CA HIS A 112 12.54 1.55 1.06
C HIS A 112 13.43 2.62 1.72
N TYR A 113 14.14 2.30 2.81
CA TYR A 113 14.78 3.33 3.64
C TYR A 113 16.26 3.11 3.92
N GLU A 114 16.78 1.88 3.87
CA GLU A 114 18.18 1.59 4.23
C GLU A 114 19.03 1.16 3.03
N SER A 115 18.43 0.62 1.99
CA SER A 115 19.13 0.24 0.76
C SER A 115 19.72 1.48 0.08
N LYS A 116 20.99 1.40 -0.31
CA LYS A 116 21.64 2.48 -1.07
C LYS A 116 20.99 2.72 -2.44
N GLU A 117 20.47 1.66 -3.02
CA GLU A 117 19.74 1.66 -4.28
C GLU A 117 18.39 1.00 -4.01
N SER A 118 17.39 1.84 -3.65
CA SER A 118 16.04 1.34 -3.42
C SER A 118 15.45 0.84 -4.73
N ALA A 119 15.16 -0.46 -4.77
CA ALA A 119 14.68 -1.09 -5.98
C ALA A 119 13.23 -0.62 -6.31
N VAL A 120 12.39 -0.38 -5.31
CA VAL A 120 11.04 0.13 -5.54
C VAL A 120 11.05 1.56 -6.09
N LEU A 121 11.99 2.42 -5.67
CA LEU A 121 12.12 3.77 -6.23
C LEU A 121 12.59 3.73 -7.69
N ALA A 122 13.45 2.79 -8.05
CA ALA A 122 13.86 2.60 -9.45
C ALA A 122 12.66 2.17 -10.34
N LEU A 123 11.75 1.35 -9.82
CA LEU A 123 10.50 1.00 -10.52
C LEU A 123 9.56 2.21 -10.65
N LEU A 124 9.42 3.02 -9.60
CA LEU A 124 8.66 4.27 -9.66
C LEU A 124 9.22 5.21 -10.71
N ASP A 125 10.54 5.41 -10.74
CA ASP A 125 11.22 6.26 -11.73
C ASP A 125 10.98 5.78 -13.16
N ALA A 126 11.07 4.47 -13.37
CA ALA A 126 10.79 3.86 -14.67
C ALA A 126 9.32 4.09 -15.09
N ALA A 127 8.37 3.87 -14.18
CA ALA A 127 6.95 4.05 -14.45
C ALA A 127 6.61 5.52 -14.78
N LEU A 128 7.16 6.46 -14.03
CA LEU A 128 6.99 7.90 -14.28
C LEU A 128 7.60 8.34 -15.60
N SER A 129 8.77 7.81 -15.94
CA SER A 129 9.41 8.07 -17.24
C SER A 129 8.57 7.59 -18.42
N LEU A 130 7.86 6.46 -18.27
CA LEU A 130 6.95 5.93 -19.28
C LEU A 130 5.65 6.74 -19.39
N ALA A 131 5.16 7.30 -18.29
CA ALA A 131 3.93 8.08 -18.27
C ALA A 131 4.06 9.43 -18.99
N GLY A 132 5.27 9.99 -19.06
CA GLY A 132 5.53 11.32 -19.62
C GLY A 132 4.86 12.43 -18.79
N ASP A 133 4.08 13.29 -19.46
CA ASP A 133 3.36 14.35 -18.78
C ASP A 133 2.21 13.78 -17.92
N VAL A 134 2.28 14.06 -16.63
CA VAL A 134 1.31 13.61 -15.65
C VAL A 134 0.43 14.79 -15.22
N PRO A 135 -0.90 14.66 -15.25
CA PRO A 135 -1.80 15.76 -14.92
C PRO A 135 -1.70 16.12 -13.43
N GLY A 136 -1.69 17.42 -13.10
CA GLY A 136 -1.74 17.90 -11.70
C GLY A 136 -3.02 17.47 -11.00
N GLY A 137 -2.98 17.22 -9.69
CA GLY A 137 -4.09 16.81 -8.83
C GLY A 137 -3.67 15.75 -7.83
N ALA A 138 -4.56 15.43 -6.88
CA ALA A 138 -4.26 14.45 -5.84
C ALA A 138 -3.84 13.08 -6.42
N ALA A 139 -2.99 12.37 -5.71
CA ALA A 139 -2.51 11.05 -6.08
C ALA A 139 -2.88 10.00 -5.03
N VAL A 140 -2.98 8.74 -5.45
CA VAL A 140 -3.12 7.58 -4.57
C VAL A 140 -2.00 6.56 -4.86
N ASP A 141 -1.36 6.10 -3.80
CA ASP A 141 -0.34 5.04 -3.84
C ASP A 141 -0.95 3.76 -3.27
N ILE A 142 -1.42 2.88 -4.14
CA ILE A 142 -2.15 1.65 -3.80
C ILE A 142 -1.14 0.55 -3.51
N GLY A 143 -1.21 -0.05 -2.31
CA GLY A 143 -0.21 -0.98 -1.82
C GLY A 143 1.10 -0.29 -1.44
N CYS A 144 0.99 0.86 -0.78
CA CYS A 144 2.14 1.73 -0.45
C CYS A 144 3.15 1.11 0.53
N SER A 145 2.82 -0.05 1.13
CA SER A 145 3.69 -0.75 2.08
C SER A 145 4.15 0.17 3.22
N VAL A 146 5.44 0.36 3.40
CA VAL A 146 6.05 1.24 4.42
C VAL A 146 6.14 2.72 3.97
N GLY A 147 5.51 3.08 2.86
CA GLY A 147 5.17 4.47 2.50
C GLY A 147 6.22 5.28 1.73
N ARG A 148 7.40 4.77 1.42
CA ARG A 148 8.46 5.59 0.79
C ARG A 148 8.03 6.17 -0.56
N THR A 149 7.39 5.37 -1.42
CA THR A 149 6.91 5.79 -2.73
C THR A 149 5.87 6.90 -2.65
N THR A 150 5.03 6.88 -1.62
CA THR A 150 4.01 7.91 -1.38
C THR A 150 4.65 9.30 -1.17
N PHE A 151 5.76 9.39 -0.40
CA PHE A 151 6.49 10.65 -0.21
C PHE A 151 7.14 11.14 -1.52
N ASP A 152 7.73 10.23 -2.29
CA ASP A 152 8.36 10.58 -3.56
C ASP A 152 7.35 11.07 -4.59
N ILE A 153 6.17 10.45 -4.67
CA ILE A 153 5.06 10.89 -5.53
C ILE A 153 4.59 12.28 -5.09
N ALA A 154 4.36 12.49 -3.79
CA ALA A 154 3.93 13.78 -3.25
C ALA A 154 4.93 14.90 -3.59
N ALA A 155 6.24 14.63 -3.45
CA ALA A 155 7.29 15.59 -3.75
C ALA A 155 7.39 15.93 -5.24
N ARG A 156 7.29 14.92 -6.11
CA ARG A 156 7.41 15.10 -7.56
C ARG A 156 6.28 15.93 -8.16
N PHE A 157 5.08 15.75 -7.64
CA PHE A 157 3.90 16.44 -8.15
C PHE A 157 3.50 17.65 -7.31
N ALA A 158 4.09 17.86 -6.13
CA ALA A 158 3.70 18.86 -5.14
C ALA A 158 2.18 18.82 -4.86
N GLN A 159 1.62 17.61 -4.71
CA GLN A 159 0.19 17.34 -4.56
C GLN A 159 -0.10 16.42 -3.40
N LEU A 160 -1.30 16.56 -2.83
CA LEU A 160 -1.80 15.62 -1.82
C LEU A 160 -1.73 14.20 -2.37
N THR A 161 -1.00 13.35 -1.66
CA THR A 161 -0.85 11.93 -1.98
C THR A 161 -1.24 11.09 -0.77
N VAL A 162 -2.16 10.15 -0.95
CA VAL A 162 -2.54 9.20 0.09
C VAL A 162 -2.00 7.82 -0.25
N GLY A 163 -1.20 7.26 0.67
CA GLY A 163 -0.78 5.87 0.62
C GLY A 163 -1.86 4.98 1.24
N VAL A 164 -2.24 3.93 0.55
CA VAL A 164 -3.20 2.93 1.06
C VAL A 164 -2.58 1.55 1.03
N ASP A 165 -2.78 0.80 2.11
CA ASP A 165 -2.36 -0.59 2.24
C ASP A 165 -3.30 -1.33 3.20
N LEU A 166 -3.40 -2.65 3.07
CA LEU A 166 -4.19 -3.47 3.98
C LEU A 166 -3.36 -3.97 5.18
N ASN A 167 -2.03 -3.89 5.10
CA ASN A 167 -1.11 -4.30 6.15
C ASN A 167 -0.85 -3.14 7.13
N PHE A 168 -1.56 -3.16 8.25
CA PHE A 168 -1.47 -2.11 9.27
C PHE A 168 -0.06 -1.96 9.87
N ALA A 169 0.71 -3.04 10.00
CA ALA A 169 2.06 -2.96 10.55
C ALA A 169 3.04 -2.22 9.62
N MET A 170 2.88 -2.35 8.31
CA MET A 170 3.65 -1.56 7.34
C MET A 170 3.24 -0.09 7.37
N LEU A 171 1.94 0.19 7.40
CA LEU A 171 1.43 1.56 7.54
C LEU A 171 1.87 2.23 8.84
N ARG A 172 2.06 1.47 9.94
CA ARG A 172 2.60 2.01 11.18
C ARG A 172 4.03 2.52 11.00
N VAL A 173 4.88 1.80 10.24
CA VAL A 173 6.23 2.29 9.87
C VAL A 173 6.13 3.58 9.07
N ALA A 174 5.25 3.61 8.05
CA ALA A 174 5.00 4.81 7.24
C ALA A 174 4.49 6.00 8.10
N SER A 175 3.61 5.71 9.06
CA SER A 175 3.07 6.70 10.01
C SER A 175 4.16 7.30 10.91
N HIS A 176 5.08 6.48 11.44
CA HIS A 176 6.23 6.96 12.23
C HIS A 176 7.19 7.78 11.36
N ALA A 177 7.50 7.33 10.15
CA ALA A 177 8.30 8.10 9.20
C ALA A 177 7.68 9.49 8.92
N LEU A 178 6.34 9.53 8.73
CA LEU A 178 5.59 10.76 8.50
C LEU A 178 5.64 11.71 9.70
N ARG A 179 5.39 11.19 10.90
CA ARG A 179 5.15 12.02 12.11
C ARG A 179 6.39 12.32 12.91
N GLU A 180 7.34 11.41 12.92
CA GLU A 180 8.51 11.48 13.78
C GLU A 180 9.81 11.69 13.00
N GLY A 181 9.79 11.50 11.67
CA GLY A 181 11.01 11.54 10.86
C GLY A 181 11.94 10.38 11.20
N ARG A 182 11.38 9.26 11.67
CA ARG A 182 12.14 8.10 12.12
C ARG A 182 11.49 6.81 11.65
N VAL A 183 12.32 5.85 11.28
CA VAL A 183 11.92 4.48 10.93
C VAL A 183 12.65 3.51 11.85
N SER A 184 11.89 2.64 12.53
CA SER A 184 12.43 1.60 13.40
C SER A 184 11.86 0.24 12.99
N TYR A 185 12.72 -0.75 12.80
CA TYR A 185 12.30 -2.09 12.40
C TYR A 185 13.30 -3.18 12.82
N ALA A 186 12.84 -4.42 12.83
CA ALA A 186 13.68 -5.59 13.08
C ALA A 186 14.30 -6.08 11.75
N ARG A 187 15.62 -5.89 11.59
CA ARG A 187 16.38 -6.35 10.43
C ARG A 187 16.88 -7.78 10.65
N ARG A 188 16.45 -8.69 9.80
CA ARG A 188 16.85 -10.10 9.90
C ARG A 188 18.31 -10.30 9.46
N ARG A 189 19.15 -10.86 10.34
CA ARG A 189 20.51 -11.29 9.99
C ARG A 189 20.51 -12.69 9.38
N VAL A 190 19.95 -13.66 10.10
CA VAL A 190 19.82 -15.06 9.69
C VAL A 190 18.92 -15.81 10.68
N GLY A 191 18.13 -16.78 10.22
CA GLY A 191 17.25 -17.55 11.09
C GLY A 191 16.30 -16.66 11.91
N LEU A 192 16.30 -16.81 13.22
CA LEU A 192 15.53 -15.99 14.16
C LEU A 192 16.34 -14.82 14.75
N ALA A 193 17.57 -14.61 14.30
CA ALA A 193 18.40 -13.51 14.78
C ALA A 193 18.09 -12.21 14.02
N TYR A 194 17.65 -11.22 14.76
CA TYR A 194 17.31 -9.88 14.27
C TYR A 194 18.08 -8.82 15.03
N ASP A 195 18.47 -7.76 14.34
CA ASP A 195 18.96 -6.53 14.93
C ASP A 195 17.90 -5.45 14.78
N ARG A 196 17.77 -4.56 15.78
CA ARG A 196 16.97 -3.36 15.60
C ARG A 196 17.75 -2.36 14.76
N SER A 197 17.15 -1.88 13.68
CA SER A 197 17.61 -0.74 12.90
C SER A 197 16.73 0.46 13.19
N ASP A 198 17.34 1.56 13.60
CA ASP A 198 16.70 2.85 13.87
C ASP A 198 17.33 3.89 12.95
N ILE A 199 16.55 4.49 12.06
CA ILE A 199 17.01 5.39 11.02
C ILE A 199 16.26 6.71 11.13
N GLU A 200 16.98 7.82 11.19
CA GLU A 200 16.41 9.15 10.97
C GLU A 200 16.21 9.34 9.46
N VAL A 201 15.05 9.81 9.06
CA VAL A 201 14.69 10.01 7.68
C VAL A 201 14.23 11.45 7.46
N ASP A 202 14.84 12.10 6.49
CA ASP A 202 14.40 13.39 5.98
C ASP A 202 13.58 13.15 4.72
N LEU A 203 12.26 13.21 4.85
CA LEU A 203 11.31 12.87 3.79
C LEU A 203 10.68 14.15 3.23
N PRO A 204 10.67 14.31 1.90
CA PRO A 204 10.09 15.48 1.27
C PRO A 204 8.56 15.46 1.36
N ALA A 205 7.95 16.64 1.28
CA ALA A 205 6.50 16.84 1.14
C ALA A 205 5.64 16.14 2.21
N ARG A 206 6.16 15.98 3.43
CA ARG A 206 5.44 15.29 4.53
C ARG A 206 4.08 15.92 4.84
N GLU A 207 3.95 17.21 4.63
CA GLU A 207 2.69 17.95 4.79
C GLU A 207 1.60 17.51 3.80
N LEU A 208 2.00 16.98 2.63
CA LEU A 208 1.10 16.51 1.57
C LEU A 208 0.79 15.02 1.62
N VAL A 209 1.27 14.30 2.63
CA VAL A 209 1.13 12.83 2.71
C VAL A 209 0.21 12.42 3.87
N ASP A 210 -0.59 11.39 3.63
CA ASP A 210 -1.32 10.64 4.67
C ASP A 210 -1.34 9.13 4.34
N PHE A 211 -1.61 8.29 5.36
CA PHE A 211 -1.66 6.84 5.21
C PHE A 211 -2.96 6.27 5.77
N TRP A 212 -3.65 5.44 4.99
CA TRP A 212 -4.94 4.88 5.34
C TRP A 212 -4.95 3.36 5.13
N CYS A 213 -5.54 2.63 6.08
CA CYS A 213 -5.71 1.17 5.97
C CYS A 213 -6.97 0.86 5.18
N CYS A 214 -6.79 0.47 3.91
CA CYS A 214 -7.87 0.23 2.96
C CYS A 214 -7.62 -1.04 2.13
N ASP A 215 -8.70 -1.68 1.70
CA ASP A 215 -8.67 -2.72 0.67
C ASP A 215 -8.55 -2.07 -0.71
N ALA A 216 -7.57 -2.50 -1.51
CA ALA A 216 -7.35 -2.00 -2.86
C ALA A 216 -8.52 -2.29 -3.82
N GLY A 217 -9.27 -3.36 -3.56
CA GLY A 217 -10.50 -3.72 -4.30
C GLY A 217 -11.74 -2.93 -3.86
N LEU A 218 -11.62 -2.06 -2.84
CA LEU A 218 -12.76 -1.31 -2.28
C LEU A 218 -12.30 0.00 -1.63
N LEU A 219 -11.90 0.95 -2.45
CA LEU A 219 -11.33 2.22 -1.99
C LEU A 219 -12.41 3.20 -1.47
N PRO A 220 -12.17 3.88 -0.34
CA PRO A 220 -13.14 4.78 0.29
C PRO A 220 -13.25 6.15 -0.40
N PHE A 221 -12.79 6.28 -1.64
CA PHE A 221 -12.77 7.54 -2.36
C PHE A 221 -13.91 7.63 -3.36
N ARG A 222 -14.29 8.87 -3.67
CA ARG A 222 -15.27 9.14 -4.73
C ARG A 222 -14.67 8.86 -6.11
N ASP A 223 -15.54 8.70 -7.09
CA ASP A 223 -15.16 8.59 -8.49
C ASP A 223 -14.36 9.83 -8.90
N ALA A 224 -13.40 9.66 -9.78
CA ALA A 224 -12.60 10.73 -10.38
C ALA A 224 -11.90 11.65 -9.35
N THR A 225 -11.49 11.11 -8.19
CA THR A 225 -10.80 11.88 -7.14
C THR A 225 -9.34 12.16 -7.49
N PHE A 226 -8.65 11.21 -8.13
CA PHE A 226 -7.20 11.26 -8.31
C PHE A 226 -6.79 11.53 -9.76
N ALA A 227 -5.67 12.21 -9.90
CA ALA A 227 -4.99 12.41 -11.18
C ALA A 227 -3.98 11.29 -11.48
N VAL A 228 -3.43 10.68 -10.44
CA VAL A 228 -2.42 9.63 -10.52
C VAL A 228 -2.77 8.52 -9.54
N ALA A 229 -2.60 7.28 -9.98
CA ALA A 229 -2.56 6.10 -9.12
C ALA A 229 -1.27 5.32 -9.38
N SER A 230 -0.59 4.88 -8.32
CA SER A 230 0.51 3.90 -8.44
C SER A 230 0.09 2.58 -7.83
N MET A 231 0.54 1.47 -8.44
CA MET A 231 0.40 0.09 -7.97
C MET A 231 1.70 -0.65 -8.28
N LEU A 232 2.68 -0.55 -7.39
CA LEU A 232 4.00 -1.15 -7.60
C LEU A 232 4.09 -2.48 -6.86
N ASN A 233 4.12 -3.58 -7.63
CA ASN A 233 4.16 -4.97 -7.14
C ASN A 233 2.97 -5.32 -6.22
N VAL A 234 1.76 -4.95 -6.66
CA VAL A 234 0.51 -5.09 -5.88
C VAL A 234 -0.45 -6.06 -6.54
N ILE A 235 -0.56 -6.03 -7.87
CA ILE A 235 -1.64 -6.71 -8.60
C ILE A 235 -1.65 -8.23 -8.43
N ASP A 236 -0.49 -8.82 -8.18
CA ASP A 236 -0.29 -10.25 -7.92
C ASP A 236 -0.39 -10.64 -6.43
N CYS A 237 -0.65 -9.65 -5.57
CA CYS A 237 -0.77 -9.79 -4.11
C CYS A 237 -2.13 -9.32 -3.55
N VAL A 238 -3.14 -9.06 -4.39
CA VAL A 238 -4.49 -8.64 -3.98
C VAL A 238 -5.49 -9.78 -4.13
N ALA A 239 -6.56 -9.77 -3.35
CA ALA A 239 -7.57 -10.84 -3.37
C ALA A 239 -8.28 -10.97 -4.74
N ALA A 240 -8.53 -9.85 -5.42
CA ALA A 240 -9.23 -9.79 -6.70
C ALA A 240 -8.58 -8.74 -7.62
N PRO A 241 -7.60 -9.12 -8.46
CA PRO A 241 -6.90 -8.21 -9.37
C PRO A 241 -7.83 -7.41 -10.29
N ARG A 242 -8.88 -8.04 -10.80
CA ARG A 242 -9.89 -7.38 -11.64
C ARG A 242 -10.61 -6.26 -10.89
N ASP A 243 -11.05 -6.52 -9.66
CA ASP A 243 -11.78 -5.54 -8.86
C ASP A 243 -10.85 -4.38 -8.43
N THR A 244 -9.59 -4.70 -8.13
CA THR A 244 -8.56 -3.69 -7.84
C THR A 244 -8.34 -2.74 -9.01
N LEU A 245 -8.25 -3.25 -10.24
CA LEU A 245 -8.14 -2.41 -11.44
C LEU A 245 -9.41 -1.63 -11.74
N ALA A 246 -10.59 -2.21 -11.49
CA ALA A 246 -11.86 -1.50 -11.61
C ALA A 246 -11.96 -0.33 -10.62
N GLU A 247 -11.57 -0.55 -9.36
CA GLU A 247 -11.52 0.50 -8.34
C GLU A 247 -10.49 1.58 -8.70
N CYS A 248 -9.30 1.20 -9.16
CA CYS A 248 -8.31 2.14 -9.66
C CYS A 248 -8.88 2.99 -10.81
N SER A 249 -9.56 2.38 -11.79
CA SER A 249 -10.23 3.11 -12.87
C SER A 249 -11.31 4.04 -12.34
N ARG A 250 -12.12 3.62 -11.37
CA ARG A 250 -13.20 4.43 -10.80
C ARG A 250 -12.68 5.68 -10.10
N VAL A 251 -11.63 5.54 -9.30
CA VAL A 251 -11.09 6.67 -8.50
C VAL A 251 -10.23 7.64 -9.30
N LEU A 252 -9.69 7.19 -10.45
CA LEU A 252 -8.97 8.06 -11.37
C LEU A 252 -9.96 8.92 -12.19
N ARG A 253 -9.63 10.18 -12.41
CA ARG A 253 -10.35 11.03 -13.34
C ARG A 253 -9.97 10.71 -14.79
N ASP A 254 -10.79 11.14 -15.73
CA ASP A 254 -10.47 11.04 -17.16
C ASP A 254 -9.16 11.80 -17.44
N GLY A 255 -8.29 11.21 -18.24
CA GLY A 255 -6.94 11.69 -18.49
C GLY A 255 -5.94 11.43 -17.36
N GLY A 256 -6.37 10.84 -16.24
CA GLY A 256 -5.48 10.44 -15.14
C GLY A 256 -4.60 9.24 -15.51
N ASN A 257 -3.43 9.15 -14.89
CA ASN A 257 -2.46 8.10 -15.17
C ASN A 257 -2.46 7.03 -14.08
N VAL A 258 -2.34 5.77 -14.50
CA VAL A 258 -2.00 4.65 -13.63
C VAL A 258 -0.58 4.15 -13.93
N LEU A 259 0.20 3.93 -12.87
CA LEU A 259 1.56 3.41 -12.89
C LEU A 259 1.54 2.03 -12.28
N ILE A 260 1.81 0.99 -13.05
CA ILE A 260 1.78 -0.41 -12.60
C ILE A 260 3.16 -1.01 -12.74
N ALA A 261 3.61 -1.73 -11.73
CA ALA A 261 4.74 -2.64 -11.81
C ALA A 261 4.32 -4.01 -11.24
N THR A 262 4.72 -5.10 -11.86
CA THR A 262 4.41 -6.44 -11.36
C THR A 262 5.40 -7.48 -11.88
N PRO A 263 5.91 -8.37 -11.01
CA PRO A 263 6.68 -9.54 -11.41
C PRO A 263 5.79 -10.72 -11.79
N TYR A 264 4.46 -10.60 -11.64
CA TYR A 264 3.50 -11.71 -11.79
C TYR A 264 3.81 -12.92 -10.88
N ASP A 265 4.38 -12.66 -9.70
CA ASP A 265 4.68 -13.67 -8.68
C ASP A 265 3.43 -13.92 -7.82
N TRP A 266 2.44 -14.56 -8.46
CA TRP A 266 1.13 -14.80 -7.87
C TRP A 266 1.23 -15.52 -6.52
N ALA A 267 0.78 -14.86 -5.45
CA ALA A 267 0.78 -15.38 -4.10
C ALA A 267 -0.56 -16.09 -3.78
N PRO A 268 -0.63 -17.44 -3.76
CA PRO A 268 -1.89 -18.17 -3.52
C PRO A 268 -2.55 -17.85 -2.17
N THR A 269 -1.77 -17.34 -1.21
CA THR A 269 -2.25 -16.91 0.11
C THR A 269 -2.96 -15.55 0.08
N ALA A 270 -2.69 -14.74 -0.95
CA ALA A 270 -3.32 -13.43 -1.15
C ALA A 270 -4.35 -13.48 -2.27
N THR A 271 -4.01 -14.08 -3.42
CA THR A 271 -4.84 -14.13 -4.62
C THR A 271 -5.26 -15.57 -4.89
N PRO A 272 -6.55 -15.95 -4.81
CA PRO A 272 -7.02 -17.26 -5.25
C PRO A 272 -6.62 -17.54 -6.70
N VAL A 273 -6.26 -18.80 -7.01
CA VAL A 273 -5.75 -19.18 -8.35
C VAL A 273 -6.72 -18.81 -9.47
N GLU A 274 -8.01 -18.88 -9.20
CA GLU A 274 -9.10 -18.53 -10.13
C GLU A 274 -9.14 -17.05 -10.49
N GLN A 275 -8.49 -16.20 -9.69
CA GLN A 275 -8.41 -14.75 -9.89
C GLN A 275 -7.11 -14.30 -10.56
N TRP A 276 -6.14 -15.19 -10.76
CA TRP A 276 -4.88 -14.84 -11.39
C TRP A 276 -5.06 -14.37 -12.83
N LEU A 277 -4.37 -13.32 -13.20
CA LEU A 277 -4.33 -12.84 -14.58
C LEU A 277 -3.25 -13.60 -15.37
N GLY A 278 -3.47 -14.87 -15.64
CA GLY A 278 -2.48 -15.78 -16.23
C GLY A 278 -1.85 -16.69 -15.17
N GLY A 279 -0.69 -17.26 -15.47
CA GLY A 279 0.01 -18.21 -14.59
C GLY A 279 -0.66 -19.59 -14.48
N HIS A 280 -1.82 -19.78 -15.12
CA HIS A 280 -2.58 -21.04 -15.17
C HIS A 280 -3.27 -21.19 -16.53
N SER A 281 -4.04 -22.29 -16.71
CA SER A 281 -4.88 -22.48 -17.92
C SER A 281 -4.10 -22.42 -19.24
N GLN A 282 -3.04 -23.21 -19.37
CA GLN A 282 -2.20 -23.25 -20.57
C GLN A 282 -2.95 -23.56 -21.89
N ARG A 283 -4.21 -24.05 -21.79
CA ARG A 283 -5.10 -24.28 -22.94
C ARG A 283 -5.86 -23.02 -23.39
N SER A 284 -5.77 -21.92 -22.62
CA SER A 284 -6.35 -20.66 -23.04
C SER A 284 -5.66 -20.10 -24.28
N ALA A 285 -6.32 -19.16 -24.98
CA ALA A 285 -5.73 -18.49 -26.13
C ALA A 285 -4.41 -17.78 -25.80
N LEU A 286 -4.25 -17.32 -24.56
CA LEU A 286 -3.04 -16.66 -24.06
C LEU A 286 -2.00 -17.65 -23.52
N ARG A 287 -2.29 -18.95 -23.48
CA ARG A 287 -1.40 -20.01 -22.96
C ARG A 287 -0.86 -19.75 -21.55
N GLY A 288 -1.64 -19.05 -20.73
CA GLY A 288 -1.28 -18.71 -19.37
C GLY A 288 -0.39 -17.47 -19.23
N ALA A 289 -0.11 -16.73 -20.30
CA ALA A 289 0.68 -15.49 -20.21
C ALA A 289 -0.07 -14.40 -19.44
N SER A 290 0.61 -13.78 -18.45
CA SER A 290 0.03 -12.75 -17.58
C SER A 290 0.05 -11.37 -18.23
N GLU A 291 1.09 -11.01 -18.95
CA GLU A 291 1.26 -9.71 -19.60
C GLU A 291 0.09 -9.38 -20.55
N PRO A 292 -0.24 -10.22 -21.55
CA PRO A 292 -1.36 -9.90 -22.43
C PRO A 292 -2.71 -9.96 -21.73
N ALA A 293 -2.84 -10.75 -20.65
CA ALA A 293 -4.06 -10.76 -19.84
C ALA A 293 -4.25 -9.43 -19.10
N LEU A 294 -3.20 -8.88 -18.47
CA LEU A 294 -3.22 -7.57 -17.82
C LEU A 294 -3.50 -6.46 -18.85
N GLN A 295 -2.84 -6.47 -20.01
CA GLN A 295 -3.06 -5.48 -21.06
C GLN A 295 -4.50 -5.50 -21.58
N ALA A 296 -5.08 -6.69 -21.77
CA ALA A 296 -6.49 -6.83 -22.19
C ALA A 296 -7.44 -6.27 -21.14
N LEU A 297 -7.18 -6.56 -19.85
CA LEU A 297 -7.98 -6.09 -18.74
C LEU A 297 -7.88 -4.56 -18.58
N LEU A 298 -6.70 -3.97 -18.73
CA LEU A 298 -6.53 -2.51 -18.72
C LEU A 298 -7.40 -1.84 -19.79
N ARG A 299 -7.41 -2.35 -21.01
CA ARG A 299 -8.27 -1.81 -22.09
C ARG A 299 -9.76 -1.98 -21.77
N GLU A 300 -10.16 -3.11 -21.19
CA GLU A 300 -11.54 -3.31 -20.72
C GLU A 300 -11.95 -2.29 -19.65
N MET A 301 -11.01 -1.94 -18.76
CA MET A 301 -11.19 -0.94 -17.70
C MET A 301 -11.03 0.52 -18.18
N LYS A 302 -11.03 0.75 -19.49
CA LYS A 302 -10.90 2.07 -20.12
C LYS A 302 -9.54 2.73 -19.86
N PHE A 303 -8.47 1.96 -19.92
CA PHE A 303 -7.13 2.48 -19.95
C PHE A 303 -6.51 2.34 -21.33
N GLU A 304 -5.89 3.40 -21.81
CA GLU A 304 -4.97 3.39 -22.93
C GLU A 304 -3.54 3.19 -22.40
N ILE A 305 -2.85 2.14 -22.85
CA ILE A 305 -1.45 1.91 -22.49
C ILE A 305 -0.59 2.95 -23.23
N VAL A 306 0.05 3.83 -22.47
CA VAL A 306 0.92 4.89 -23.00
C VAL A 306 2.27 4.29 -23.41
N ALA A 307 2.88 3.54 -22.51
CA ALA A 307 4.13 2.84 -22.73
C ALA A 307 4.30 1.72 -21.70
N GLU A 308 5.14 0.76 -22.04
CA GLU A 308 5.50 -0.34 -21.13
C GLU A 308 6.98 -0.70 -21.30
N ARG A 309 7.54 -1.31 -20.26
CA ARG A 309 8.90 -1.82 -20.26
C ARG A 309 8.94 -3.11 -19.43
N ASP A 310 9.49 -4.16 -20.02
CA ASP A 310 9.62 -5.46 -19.36
C ASP A 310 11.04 -5.71 -18.86
N GLN A 311 11.18 -6.74 -18.00
CA GLN A 311 12.45 -7.23 -17.48
C GLN A 311 13.26 -6.20 -16.67
N LEU A 312 12.58 -5.31 -15.92
CA LEU A 312 13.27 -4.45 -14.98
C LEU A 312 13.66 -5.26 -13.73
N PRO A 313 14.90 -5.09 -13.25
CA PRO A 313 15.34 -5.81 -12.06
C PRO A 313 14.69 -5.23 -10.81
N TRP A 314 14.21 -6.12 -9.92
CA TRP A 314 13.78 -5.79 -8.59
C TRP A 314 14.35 -6.81 -7.62
N ARG A 315 15.31 -6.37 -6.79
CA ARG A 315 15.98 -7.22 -5.82
C ARG A 315 15.50 -6.94 -4.42
N LEU A 316 14.94 -7.95 -3.76
CA LEU A 316 14.54 -7.89 -2.36
C LEU A 316 15.52 -8.69 -1.49
N ARG A 317 16.14 -8.03 -0.52
CA ARG A 317 16.97 -8.68 0.49
C ARG A 317 16.08 -9.29 1.57
N LEU A 318 16.11 -10.63 1.71
CA LEU A 318 15.35 -11.34 2.75
C LEU A 318 16.07 -11.33 4.08
N HIS A 319 17.41 -11.46 4.07
CA HIS A 319 18.31 -11.37 5.21
C HIS A 319 19.77 -11.21 4.72
N ASP A 320 20.75 -11.15 5.63
CA ASP A 320 22.15 -10.89 5.27
C ASP A 320 22.76 -11.85 4.25
N ARG A 321 22.19 -13.05 4.12
CA ARG A 321 22.70 -14.13 3.27
C ARG A 321 21.77 -14.54 2.14
N SER A 322 20.61 -13.88 1.97
CA SER A 322 19.62 -14.27 0.97
C SER A 322 18.89 -13.08 0.39
N ALA A 323 18.64 -13.14 -0.90
CA ALA A 323 17.82 -12.18 -1.63
C ALA A 323 17.01 -12.93 -2.69
N VAL A 324 15.92 -12.30 -3.13
CA VAL A 324 15.16 -12.71 -4.31
C VAL A 324 15.34 -11.65 -5.37
N ASP A 325 15.63 -12.08 -6.60
CA ASP A 325 15.71 -11.23 -7.77
C ASP A 325 14.48 -11.48 -8.64
N TYR A 326 13.72 -10.43 -8.88
CA TYR A 326 12.54 -10.44 -9.74
C TYR A 326 12.85 -9.75 -11.07
N SER A 327 12.11 -10.14 -12.10
CA SER A 327 12.03 -9.47 -13.39
C SER A 327 10.64 -8.84 -13.50
N VAL A 328 10.59 -7.53 -13.51
CA VAL A 328 9.34 -6.78 -13.36
C VAL A 328 8.89 -6.16 -14.67
N HIS A 329 7.61 -6.30 -14.99
CA HIS A 329 6.94 -5.59 -16.06
C HIS A 329 6.37 -4.28 -15.52
N VAL A 330 6.69 -3.16 -16.16
CA VAL A 330 6.23 -1.81 -15.80
C VAL A 330 5.38 -1.25 -16.93
N ILE A 331 4.20 -0.76 -16.57
CA ILE A 331 3.21 -0.18 -17.47
C ILE A 331 2.81 1.21 -16.98
N ALA A 332 2.79 2.18 -17.88
CA ALA A 332 2.10 3.44 -17.70
C ALA A 332 0.87 3.46 -18.61
N ALA A 333 -0.31 3.70 -18.06
CA ALA A 333 -1.54 3.78 -18.82
C ALA A 333 -2.36 5.00 -18.40
N ARG A 334 -3.19 5.50 -19.30
CA ARG A 334 -4.03 6.69 -19.11
C ARG A 334 -5.50 6.29 -19.17
N ARG A 335 -6.30 6.78 -18.24
CA ARG A 335 -7.74 6.61 -18.27
C ARG A 335 -8.38 7.42 -19.37
N THR A 336 -9.24 6.78 -20.19
CA THR A 336 -9.97 7.40 -21.31
C THR A 336 -11.46 7.61 -20.98
#